data_8b7d2aad03500a923e2e816f61f11764
#
_entry.id   8b7d2aad03500a923e2e816f61f11764
#
_cell.length_a   1.000
_cell.length_b   1.000
_cell.length_c   1.000
_cell.angle_alpha   90.00
_cell.angle_beta   90.00
_cell.angle_gamma   90.00
#
_symmetry.space_group_name_H-M   'P 1'
#
loop_
_entity.id
_entity.type
_entity.pdbx_description
1 polymer ?
#
loop_
_entity_poly.entity_id
_entity_poly.type
_entity_poly.pdbx_seq_one_letter_code
_entity_poly.pdbx_strand_id
1 'polypeptide(L)'
;MAYDRIDWHSGGKYPDDLPEENGGIPIGMFLAWLLNEGMASDFHRTDSPDELRRLASREMTGLQFLIEACDGKLWEDDLNDQGNAFTVDYYDKKSPFAQQHGSFLQDYCDVFNRHAAAHGFEYASVYHVQDTWERFDQLKPMLDQRYSQWQAWSADPANRQRDPKTQFLHACQEVGKFLAPHGFKPNKAGTVWKKTAADKDTVFEVSFESERYNSRSDVRMKVDLSISSKALKKWLAQRGTGAACDGCVLLGSLLRPEKNASAIIWQVAGLTARSSIAEMCQLLTERALPLFSLFADRPRALEHLASHGGGFPAICDPTSVPLSFLLCCGTQEQAQRFFTGYVASRSSPWRRNIIETFTRLQAGEVWESSAYLHEKDIKLAFQSGLILPQKS
;
A
#
# COMPACT_ATOMS: atom_id res chain seq x y z
N MET A 1 -5.09 -0.89 -12.13
CA MET A 1 -5.17 0.59 -11.90
C MET A 1 -5.43 1.25 -13.24
N ALA A 2 -6.28 2.31 -13.31
CA ALA A 2 -6.45 3.07 -14.55
C ALA A 2 -5.19 3.91 -14.81
N TYR A 3 -4.69 3.87 -16.03
CA TYR A 3 -3.66 4.78 -16.52
C TYR A 3 -4.25 6.14 -16.86
N ASP A 4 -5.43 6.13 -17.52
CA ASP A 4 -6.17 7.33 -17.89
C ASP A 4 -7.66 7.03 -18.10
N ARG A 5 -8.52 8.09 -18.14
CA ARG A 5 -9.97 7.98 -18.27
C ARG A 5 -10.54 9.22 -18.93
N ILE A 6 -11.57 9.05 -19.75
CA ILE A 6 -12.28 10.18 -20.41
C ILE A 6 -12.79 11.17 -19.38
N ASP A 7 -13.42 10.70 -18.29
CA ASP A 7 -14.01 11.55 -17.26
C ASP A 7 -12.99 12.35 -16.42
N TRP A 8 -11.69 12.01 -16.47
CA TRP A 8 -10.65 12.84 -15.87
C TRP A 8 -10.34 14.10 -16.69
N HIS A 9 -10.69 14.08 -17.98
CA HIS A 9 -10.45 15.18 -18.92
C HIS A 9 -11.65 16.13 -19.05
N SER A 10 -12.88 15.71 -18.72
CA SER A 10 -14.10 16.50 -18.85
C SER A 10 -14.30 17.54 -17.76
N GLY A 11 -13.37 17.68 -16.79
CA GLY A 11 -13.43 18.66 -15.72
C GLY A 11 -12.62 19.95 -15.97
N GLY A 12 -12.95 21.03 -15.27
CA GLY A 12 -12.14 22.25 -15.21
C GLY A 12 -12.17 23.12 -16.48
N LYS A 13 -11.10 23.12 -17.30
CA LYS A 13 -10.96 23.93 -18.51
C LYS A 13 -11.20 23.15 -19.80
N TYR A 14 -12.04 22.10 -19.75
CA TYR A 14 -12.40 21.38 -20.96
C TYR A 14 -13.18 22.30 -21.91
N PRO A 15 -12.97 22.24 -23.26
CA PRO A 15 -13.68 23.10 -24.21
C PRO A 15 -15.18 22.82 -24.23
N ASP A 16 -15.98 23.89 -24.11
CA ASP A 16 -17.47 23.81 -24.12
C ASP A 16 -18.03 23.43 -25.49
N ASP A 17 -17.25 23.57 -26.57
CA ASP A 17 -17.63 23.32 -27.96
C ASP A 17 -17.35 21.87 -28.41
N LEU A 18 -16.80 21.03 -27.53
CA LEU A 18 -16.49 19.64 -27.84
C LEU A 18 -17.32 18.65 -27.01
N PRO A 19 -17.71 17.51 -27.59
CA PRO A 19 -18.26 16.38 -26.85
C PRO A 19 -17.26 15.88 -25.80
N GLU A 20 -17.74 15.44 -24.63
CA GLU A 20 -16.86 14.93 -23.55
C GLU A 20 -16.00 13.74 -23.99
N GLU A 21 -16.49 12.94 -24.93
CA GLU A 21 -15.79 11.79 -25.50
C GLU A 21 -14.47 12.18 -26.18
N ASN A 22 -14.32 13.42 -26.65
CA ASN A 22 -13.08 13.88 -27.25
C ASN A 22 -11.90 13.90 -26.25
N GLY A 23 -12.17 13.92 -24.93
CA GLY A 23 -11.18 13.67 -23.90
C GLY A 23 -10.45 12.33 -24.05
N GLY A 24 -11.11 11.37 -24.68
CA GLY A 24 -10.57 10.04 -24.97
C GLY A 24 -9.71 9.93 -26.22
N ILE A 25 -9.64 10.95 -27.09
CA ILE A 25 -8.91 10.85 -28.38
C ILE A 25 -7.42 10.52 -28.16
N PRO A 26 -6.68 11.23 -27.30
CA PRO A 26 -5.30 10.87 -27.02
C PRO A 26 -5.17 9.44 -26.46
N ILE A 27 -6.05 9.09 -25.52
CA ILE A 27 -6.05 7.77 -24.86
C ILE A 27 -6.32 6.68 -25.92
N GLY A 28 -7.33 6.85 -26.75
CA GLY A 28 -7.71 5.92 -27.81
C GLY A 28 -6.61 5.72 -28.85
N MET A 29 -5.93 6.79 -29.27
CA MET A 29 -4.80 6.68 -30.21
C MET A 29 -3.64 5.88 -29.62
N PHE A 30 -3.33 6.10 -28.34
CA PHE A 30 -2.28 5.32 -27.68
C PHE A 30 -2.68 3.86 -27.52
N LEU A 31 -3.90 3.59 -27.08
CA LEU A 31 -4.45 2.24 -26.96
C LEU A 31 -4.45 1.51 -28.32
N ALA A 32 -4.93 2.17 -29.36
CA ALA A 32 -4.94 1.58 -30.71
C ALA A 32 -3.53 1.18 -31.18
N TRP A 33 -2.55 2.01 -30.88
CA TRP A 33 -1.15 1.67 -31.19
C TRP A 33 -0.69 0.44 -30.40
N LEU A 34 -0.92 0.36 -29.08
CA LEU A 34 -0.56 -0.78 -28.25
C LEU A 34 -1.20 -2.09 -28.74
N LEU A 35 -2.50 -2.03 -29.05
CA LEU A 35 -3.24 -3.21 -29.49
C LEU A 35 -2.76 -3.70 -30.87
N ASN A 36 -2.47 -2.78 -31.81
CA ASN A 36 -1.94 -3.10 -33.12
C ASN A 36 -0.51 -3.65 -33.09
N GLU A 37 0.28 -3.26 -32.07
CA GLU A 37 1.61 -3.84 -31.81
C GLU A 37 1.54 -5.18 -31.03
N GLY A 38 0.34 -5.76 -30.87
CA GLY A 38 0.14 -7.08 -30.26
C GLY A 38 0.18 -7.09 -28.73
N MET A 39 0.04 -5.92 -28.10
CA MET A 39 0.12 -5.78 -26.64
C MET A 39 -1.24 -5.88 -25.94
N ALA A 40 -2.28 -6.37 -26.62
CA ALA A 40 -3.58 -6.68 -26.01
C ALA A 40 -3.45 -7.73 -24.91
N SER A 41 -4.26 -7.60 -23.86
CA SER A 41 -4.39 -8.63 -22.83
C SER A 41 -5.14 -9.87 -23.34
N ASP A 42 -5.07 -10.97 -22.60
CA ASP A 42 -5.88 -12.15 -22.88
C ASP A 42 -7.38 -11.89 -22.68
N PHE A 43 -7.74 -10.92 -21.82
CA PHE A 43 -9.13 -10.48 -21.65
C PHE A 43 -9.70 -9.97 -22.99
N HIS A 44 -9.07 -9.02 -23.66
CA HIS A 44 -9.56 -8.51 -24.94
C HIS A 44 -9.53 -9.54 -26.05
N ARG A 45 -8.56 -10.45 -26.04
CA ARG A 45 -8.51 -11.55 -27.03
C ARG A 45 -9.67 -12.51 -26.88
N THR A 46 -10.22 -12.65 -25.67
CA THR A 46 -11.32 -13.58 -25.36
C THR A 46 -12.67 -12.89 -25.44
N ASP A 47 -12.80 -11.70 -24.86
CA ASP A 47 -14.11 -11.05 -24.65
C ASP A 47 -14.43 -9.98 -25.69
N SER A 48 -13.43 -9.48 -26.45
CA SER A 48 -13.60 -8.44 -27.48
C SER A 48 -12.86 -8.75 -28.78
N PRO A 49 -12.91 -10.00 -29.31
CA PRO A 49 -12.15 -10.38 -30.51
C PRO A 49 -12.64 -9.65 -31.77
N ASP A 50 -13.93 -9.34 -31.89
CA ASP A 50 -14.49 -8.63 -33.02
C ASP A 50 -14.07 -7.15 -33.02
N GLU A 51 -14.06 -6.50 -31.87
CA GLU A 51 -13.58 -5.12 -31.71
C GLU A 51 -12.09 -5.03 -32.05
N LEU A 52 -11.27 -5.97 -31.59
CA LEU A 52 -9.85 -6.05 -31.96
C LEU A 52 -9.67 -6.20 -33.48
N ARG A 53 -10.47 -7.03 -34.10
CA ARG A 53 -10.45 -7.21 -35.56
C ARG A 53 -10.84 -5.93 -36.31
N ARG A 54 -11.92 -5.25 -35.87
CA ARG A 54 -12.39 -3.98 -36.44
C ARG A 54 -11.35 -2.86 -36.27
N LEU A 55 -10.67 -2.82 -35.13
CA LEU A 55 -9.57 -1.88 -34.89
C LEU A 55 -8.40 -2.16 -35.85
N ALA A 56 -7.95 -3.42 -35.93
CA ALA A 56 -6.85 -3.83 -36.81
C ALA A 56 -7.16 -3.60 -38.31
N SER A 57 -8.41 -3.78 -38.75
CA SER A 57 -8.86 -3.49 -40.11
C SER A 57 -9.18 -2.01 -40.37
N ARG A 58 -9.05 -1.14 -39.35
CA ARG A 58 -9.38 0.31 -39.38
C ARG A 58 -10.87 0.60 -39.61
N GLU A 59 -11.75 -0.35 -39.38
CA GLU A 59 -13.21 -0.18 -39.35
C GLU A 59 -13.69 0.54 -38.09
N MET A 60 -12.85 0.61 -37.09
CA MET A 60 -13.07 1.22 -35.80
C MET A 60 -11.84 2.06 -35.42
N THR A 61 -12.04 3.25 -34.82
CA THR A 61 -10.94 4.07 -34.29
C THR A 61 -10.55 3.65 -32.89
N GLY A 62 -9.41 4.15 -32.40
CA GLY A 62 -8.97 3.89 -31.02
C GLY A 62 -9.92 4.48 -29.97
N LEU A 63 -10.53 5.64 -30.23
CA LEU A 63 -11.53 6.20 -29.33
C LEU A 63 -12.79 5.33 -29.28
N GLN A 64 -13.25 4.84 -30.42
CA GLN A 64 -14.40 3.94 -30.47
C GLN A 64 -14.12 2.64 -29.69
N PHE A 65 -12.94 2.05 -29.87
CA PHE A 65 -12.52 0.88 -29.08
C PHE A 65 -12.49 1.19 -27.58
N LEU A 66 -11.89 2.33 -27.18
CA LEU A 66 -11.83 2.78 -25.78
C LEU A 66 -13.23 2.88 -25.16
N ILE A 67 -14.23 3.38 -25.93
CA ILE A 67 -15.60 3.51 -25.43
C ILE A 67 -16.33 2.16 -25.42
N GLU A 68 -16.28 1.41 -26.54
CA GLU A 68 -17.08 0.19 -26.72
C GLU A 68 -16.54 -1.00 -25.88
N ALA A 69 -15.20 -1.16 -25.77
CA ALA A 69 -14.59 -2.30 -25.13
C ALA A 69 -13.95 -2.02 -23.75
N CYS A 70 -13.67 -0.72 -23.42
CA CYS A 70 -12.96 -0.33 -22.20
C CYS A 70 -13.74 0.65 -21.31
N ASP A 71 -15.03 0.91 -21.61
CA ASP A 71 -15.88 1.83 -20.83
C ASP A 71 -15.21 3.23 -20.62
N GLY A 72 -14.54 3.72 -21.66
CA GLY A 72 -13.87 5.03 -21.64
C GLY A 72 -12.63 5.12 -20.76
N LYS A 73 -12.01 4.00 -20.41
CA LYS A 73 -10.89 3.92 -19.45
C LYS A 73 -9.79 3.02 -20.00
N LEU A 74 -8.54 3.44 -19.83
CA LEU A 74 -7.37 2.61 -20.10
C LEU A 74 -6.85 2.02 -18.79
N TRP A 75 -6.97 0.70 -18.64
CA TRP A 75 -6.57 -0.05 -17.45
C TRP A 75 -5.36 -0.95 -17.70
N GLU A 76 -4.72 -1.35 -16.60
CA GLU A 76 -3.69 -2.39 -16.67
C GLU A 76 -4.22 -3.73 -17.22
N ASP A 77 -5.51 -4.03 -16.99
CA ASP A 77 -6.14 -5.25 -17.46
C ASP A 77 -6.40 -5.26 -18.98
N ASP A 78 -6.29 -4.11 -19.66
CA ASP A 78 -6.43 -4.01 -21.13
C ASP A 78 -5.17 -4.49 -21.86
N LEU A 79 -4.03 -4.53 -21.17
CA LEU A 79 -2.73 -4.75 -21.78
C LEU A 79 -2.04 -6.01 -21.24
N ASN A 80 -1.19 -6.62 -22.07
CA ASN A 80 -0.27 -7.65 -21.61
C ASN A 80 0.91 -7.03 -20.81
N ASP A 81 1.78 -7.88 -20.25
CA ASP A 81 2.89 -7.43 -19.41
C ASP A 81 3.82 -6.43 -20.12
N GLN A 82 4.04 -6.59 -21.42
CA GLN A 82 4.90 -5.71 -22.21
C GLN A 82 4.24 -4.36 -22.45
N GLY A 83 2.95 -4.34 -22.80
CA GLY A 83 2.16 -3.13 -22.95
C GLY A 83 2.08 -2.35 -21.65
N ASN A 84 1.83 -3.02 -20.53
CA ASN A 84 1.81 -2.44 -19.20
C ASN A 84 3.17 -1.82 -18.82
N ALA A 85 4.27 -2.54 -19.05
CA ALA A 85 5.60 -2.06 -18.74
C ALA A 85 5.97 -0.79 -19.55
N PHE A 86 5.64 -0.75 -20.84
CA PHE A 86 5.86 0.43 -21.68
C PHE A 86 4.95 1.59 -21.25
N THR A 87 3.66 1.34 -21.01
CA THR A 87 2.69 2.36 -20.59
C THR A 87 3.13 3.04 -19.29
N VAL A 88 3.53 2.30 -18.28
CA VAL A 88 4.04 2.85 -17.02
C VAL A 88 5.22 3.80 -17.24
N ASP A 89 6.15 3.44 -18.09
CA ASP A 89 7.36 4.23 -18.31
C ASP A 89 7.14 5.42 -19.25
N TYR A 90 6.21 5.34 -20.22
CA TYR A 90 6.03 6.38 -21.23
C TYR A 90 4.83 7.30 -20.96
N TYR A 91 3.75 6.78 -20.37
CA TYR A 91 2.54 7.58 -20.08
C TYR A 91 2.74 8.52 -18.87
N ASP A 92 3.41 8.06 -17.82
CA ASP A 92 3.72 8.89 -16.66
C ASP A 92 4.93 9.81 -16.93
N LYS A 93 4.66 11.12 -17.08
CA LYS A 93 5.70 12.15 -17.27
C LYS A 93 6.78 12.21 -16.18
N LYS A 94 6.54 11.60 -15.01
CA LYS A 94 7.49 11.54 -13.91
C LYS A 94 8.40 10.31 -13.99
N SER A 95 8.12 9.37 -14.87
CA SER A 95 8.95 8.19 -15.03
C SER A 95 10.36 8.58 -15.50
N PRO A 96 11.39 7.83 -15.11
CA PRO A 96 12.75 8.10 -15.56
C PRO A 96 12.94 8.02 -17.08
N PHE A 97 12.18 7.15 -17.74
CA PHE A 97 12.19 7.07 -19.20
C PHE A 97 11.58 8.32 -19.82
N ALA A 98 10.39 8.73 -19.36
CA ALA A 98 9.73 9.91 -19.88
C ALA A 98 10.50 11.20 -19.61
N GLN A 99 11.17 11.31 -18.45
CA GLN A 99 12.04 12.45 -18.17
C GLN A 99 13.27 12.54 -19.11
N GLN A 100 13.75 11.41 -19.59
CA GLN A 100 14.90 11.34 -20.49
C GLN A 100 14.52 11.49 -21.97
N HIS A 101 13.35 10.95 -22.36
CA HIS A 101 12.99 10.77 -23.77
C HIS A 101 11.70 11.54 -24.17
N GLY A 102 10.89 11.97 -23.23
CA GLY A 102 9.55 12.53 -23.43
C GLY A 102 8.43 11.59 -23.00
N SER A 103 7.28 12.16 -22.61
CA SER A 103 6.07 11.42 -22.23
C SER A 103 5.03 11.42 -23.34
N PHE A 104 4.10 10.47 -23.31
CA PHE A 104 3.09 10.32 -24.34
C PHE A 104 2.32 11.62 -24.63
N LEU A 105 1.75 12.27 -23.63
CA LEU A 105 0.93 13.45 -23.85
C LEU A 105 1.77 14.63 -24.39
N GLN A 106 3.03 14.75 -23.97
CA GLN A 106 3.93 15.77 -24.51
C GLN A 106 4.20 15.52 -25.99
N ASP A 107 4.54 14.29 -26.36
CA ASP A 107 4.80 13.91 -27.75
C ASP A 107 3.55 14.05 -28.64
N TYR A 108 2.37 13.71 -28.12
CA TYR A 108 1.08 13.93 -28.78
C TYR A 108 0.89 15.43 -29.11
N CYS A 109 1.05 16.30 -28.12
CA CYS A 109 0.97 17.73 -28.31
C CYS A 109 2.00 18.24 -29.34
N ASP A 110 3.24 17.81 -29.24
CA ASP A 110 4.33 18.25 -30.11
C ASP A 110 4.12 17.82 -31.58
N VAL A 111 3.59 16.61 -31.80
CA VAL A 111 3.28 16.12 -33.17
C VAL A 111 2.18 16.98 -33.78
N PHE A 112 1.07 17.17 -33.11
CA PHE A 112 -0.07 17.89 -33.67
C PHE A 112 0.14 19.40 -33.75
N ASN A 113 0.86 20.02 -32.80
CA ASN A 113 1.23 21.43 -32.89
C ASN A 113 2.18 21.68 -34.07
N ARG A 114 3.14 20.81 -34.34
CA ARG A 114 4.01 20.91 -35.53
C ARG A 114 3.22 20.74 -36.83
N HIS A 115 2.27 19.79 -36.83
CA HIS A 115 1.39 19.61 -38.00
C HIS A 115 0.55 20.87 -38.25
N ALA A 116 -0.07 21.42 -37.22
CA ALA A 116 -0.92 22.64 -37.33
C ALA A 116 -0.07 23.83 -37.83
N ALA A 117 1.11 24.05 -37.26
CA ALA A 117 2.00 25.12 -37.68
C ALA A 117 2.44 24.98 -39.14
N ALA A 118 2.72 23.78 -39.62
CA ALA A 118 3.11 23.53 -41.00
C ALA A 118 1.97 23.83 -42.01
N HIS A 119 0.71 23.82 -41.53
CA HIS A 119 -0.47 24.07 -42.35
C HIS A 119 -1.12 25.44 -42.06
N GLY A 120 -0.49 26.29 -41.25
CA GLY A 120 -0.92 27.65 -40.98
C GLY A 120 -2.16 27.79 -40.08
N PHE A 121 -2.38 26.83 -39.19
CA PHE A 121 -3.42 26.88 -38.17
C PHE A 121 -2.90 26.49 -36.78
N GLU A 122 -3.75 26.62 -35.74
CA GLU A 122 -3.48 26.17 -34.38
C GLU A 122 -4.70 25.38 -33.86
N TYR A 123 -4.44 24.34 -33.10
CA TYR A 123 -5.49 23.66 -32.34
C TYR A 123 -5.81 24.47 -31.07
N ALA A 124 -7.08 24.76 -30.82
CA ALA A 124 -7.50 25.47 -29.60
C ALA A 124 -7.19 24.66 -28.33
N SER A 125 -7.20 23.35 -28.39
CA SER A 125 -6.71 22.45 -27.35
C SER A 125 -6.30 21.12 -27.95
N VAL A 126 -5.67 20.24 -27.15
CA VAL A 126 -5.30 18.87 -27.52
C VAL A 126 -6.51 18.00 -27.90
N TYR A 127 -7.72 18.38 -27.43
CA TYR A 127 -8.97 17.67 -27.67
C TYR A 127 -9.64 18.02 -29.01
N HIS A 128 -9.13 19.04 -29.74
CA HIS A 128 -9.60 19.44 -31.07
C HIS A 128 -8.94 18.62 -32.20
N VAL A 129 -8.02 17.73 -31.88
CA VAL A 129 -7.49 16.77 -32.85
C VAL A 129 -8.61 15.80 -33.24
N GLN A 130 -8.80 15.55 -34.51
CA GLN A 130 -9.85 14.67 -35.00
C GLN A 130 -9.51 13.19 -34.74
N ASP A 131 -10.49 12.42 -34.34
CA ASP A 131 -10.36 10.96 -34.18
C ASP A 131 -10.46 10.28 -35.54
N THR A 132 -9.34 10.24 -36.25
CA THR A 132 -9.21 9.62 -37.58
C THR A 132 -7.92 8.81 -37.69
N TRP A 133 -7.94 7.79 -38.57
CA TRP A 133 -6.75 7.03 -38.88
C TRP A 133 -5.65 7.86 -39.52
N GLU A 134 -6.00 8.92 -40.25
CA GLU A 134 -5.02 9.87 -40.79
C GLU A 134 -4.25 10.58 -39.68
N ARG A 135 -4.91 11.01 -38.62
CA ARG A 135 -4.25 11.62 -37.44
C ARG A 135 -3.44 10.60 -36.65
N PHE A 136 -3.96 9.38 -36.52
CA PHE A 136 -3.21 8.29 -35.94
C PHE A 136 -1.92 8.01 -36.72
N ASP A 137 -1.97 7.96 -38.05
CA ASP A 137 -0.79 7.73 -38.88
C ASP A 137 0.26 8.86 -38.77
N GLN A 138 -0.13 10.09 -38.41
CA GLN A 138 0.81 11.18 -38.10
C GLN A 138 1.48 10.98 -36.74
N LEU A 139 0.79 10.40 -35.75
CA LEU A 139 1.32 10.12 -34.41
C LEU A 139 2.17 8.84 -34.37
N LYS A 140 1.80 7.82 -35.13
CA LYS A 140 2.41 6.48 -35.11
C LYS A 140 3.94 6.48 -35.18
N PRO A 141 4.61 7.24 -36.08
CA PRO A 141 6.08 7.25 -36.12
C PRO A 141 6.75 7.68 -34.82
N MET A 142 6.12 8.58 -34.05
CA MET A 142 6.61 9.01 -32.75
C MET A 142 6.47 7.87 -31.71
N LEU A 143 5.33 7.16 -31.71
CA LEU A 143 5.11 6.02 -30.83
C LEU A 143 6.09 4.88 -31.12
N ASP A 144 6.31 4.56 -32.40
CA ASP A 144 7.28 3.54 -32.83
C ASP A 144 8.71 3.92 -32.39
N GLN A 145 9.09 5.18 -32.54
CA GLN A 145 10.38 5.68 -32.07
C GLN A 145 10.54 5.55 -30.55
N ARG A 146 9.52 5.96 -29.79
CA ARG A 146 9.57 5.88 -28.32
C ARG A 146 9.61 4.44 -27.83
N TYR A 147 8.87 3.56 -28.47
CA TYR A 147 8.91 2.14 -28.12
C TYR A 147 10.30 1.52 -28.40
N SER A 148 10.90 1.83 -29.55
CA SER A 148 12.27 1.38 -29.85
C SER A 148 13.29 1.91 -28.83
N GLN A 149 13.18 3.19 -28.45
CA GLN A 149 14.01 3.78 -27.41
C GLN A 149 13.78 3.12 -26.05
N TRP A 150 12.54 2.82 -25.73
CA TRP A 150 12.18 2.12 -24.48
C TRP A 150 12.71 0.70 -24.44
N GLN A 151 12.65 -0.03 -25.54
CA GLN A 151 13.24 -1.37 -25.62
C GLN A 151 14.75 -1.34 -25.34
N ALA A 152 15.48 -0.42 -25.93
CA ALA A 152 16.90 -0.23 -25.65
C ALA A 152 17.16 0.19 -24.20
N TRP A 153 16.38 1.16 -23.69
CA TRP A 153 16.49 1.67 -22.33
C TRP A 153 16.14 0.59 -21.29
N SER A 154 15.09 -0.19 -21.50
CA SER A 154 14.66 -1.26 -20.59
C SER A 154 15.61 -2.48 -20.65
N ALA A 155 16.37 -2.65 -21.72
CA ALA A 155 17.41 -3.67 -21.84
C ALA A 155 18.64 -3.37 -20.99
N ASP A 156 18.90 -2.11 -20.67
CA ASP A 156 20.04 -1.70 -19.81
C ASP A 156 19.87 -2.29 -18.40
N PRO A 157 20.87 -3.02 -17.88
CA PRO A 157 20.84 -3.57 -16.52
C PRO A 157 20.59 -2.50 -15.45
N ALA A 158 21.08 -1.27 -15.62
CA ALA A 158 20.83 -0.16 -14.69
C ALA A 158 19.34 0.22 -14.61
N ASN A 159 18.60 0.04 -15.70
CA ASN A 159 17.18 0.32 -15.77
C ASN A 159 16.32 -0.89 -15.35
N ARG A 160 16.83 -2.13 -15.55
CA ARG A 160 16.19 -3.36 -15.05
C ARG A 160 16.12 -3.43 -13.53
N GLN A 161 17.05 -2.80 -12.82
CA GLN A 161 17.01 -2.69 -11.35
C GLN A 161 15.81 -1.86 -10.85
N ARG A 162 15.01 -1.30 -11.75
CA ARG A 162 13.83 -0.48 -11.42
C ARG A 162 12.51 -1.24 -11.43
N ASP A 163 12.49 -2.55 -11.62
CA ASP A 163 11.30 -3.36 -11.36
C ASP A 163 10.80 -3.13 -9.93
N PRO A 164 9.49 -2.89 -9.73
CA PRO A 164 8.94 -2.54 -8.40
C PRO A 164 9.30 -3.54 -7.31
N LYS A 165 9.22 -4.83 -7.61
CA LYS A 165 9.57 -5.89 -6.67
C LYS A 165 11.07 -5.86 -6.32
N THR A 166 11.91 -5.65 -7.31
CA THR A 166 13.38 -5.54 -7.11
C THR A 166 13.73 -4.33 -6.27
N GLN A 167 13.10 -3.16 -6.53
CA GLN A 167 13.31 -1.94 -5.73
C GLN A 167 12.81 -2.12 -4.29
N PHE A 168 11.64 -2.72 -4.10
CA PHE A 168 11.11 -3.05 -2.78
C PHE A 168 12.06 -3.98 -2.01
N LEU A 169 12.50 -5.08 -2.62
CA LEU A 169 13.45 -6.01 -1.99
C LEU A 169 14.81 -5.37 -1.69
N HIS A 170 15.28 -4.48 -2.57
CA HIS A 170 16.49 -3.71 -2.32
C HIS A 170 16.33 -2.80 -1.09
N ALA A 171 15.21 -2.08 -0.97
CA ALA A 171 14.93 -1.27 0.22
C ALA A 171 14.86 -2.12 1.49
N CYS A 172 14.20 -3.29 1.44
CA CYS A 172 14.18 -4.24 2.56
C CYS A 172 15.59 -4.69 2.97
N GLN A 173 16.46 -4.94 1.99
CA GLN A 173 17.86 -5.33 2.24
C GLN A 173 18.68 -4.19 2.86
N GLU A 174 18.51 -2.95 2.37
CA GLU A 174 19.23 -1.80 2.93
C GLU A 174 18.82 -1.54 4.39
N VAL A 175 17.52 -1.54 4.69
CA VAL A 175 17.06 -1.46 6.10
C VAL A 175 17.52 -2.68 6.89
N GLY A 176 17.57 -3.85 6.27
CA GLY A 176 18.09 -5.07 6.87
C GLY A 176 19.56 -5.00 7.27
N LYS A 177 20.41 -4.32 6.50
CA LYS A 177 21.82 -4.07 6.88
C LYS A 177 21.93 -3.27 8.17
N PHE A 178 20.98 -2.35 8.41
CA PHE A 178 20.86 -1.64 9.69
C PHE A 178 20.40 -2.57 10.82
N LEU A 179 19.44 -3.48 10.57
CA LEU A 179 18.88 -4.38 11.58
C LEU A 179 19.85 -5.50 12.00
N ALA A 180 20.73 -5.97 11.10
CA ALA A 180 21.62 -7.09 11.33
C ALA A 180 22.56 -6.91 12.55
N PRO A 181 23.25 -5.75 12.73
CA PRO A 181 24.09 -5.51 13.92
C PRO A 181 23.29 -5.52 15.23
N HIS A 182 21.99 -5.27 15.19
CA HIS A 182 21.10 -5.35 16.35
C HIS A 182 20.61 -6.77 16.66
N GLY A 183 21.11 -7.78 15.92
CA GLY A 183 20.83 -9.19 16.14
C GLY A 183 19.58 -9.71 15.44
N PHE A 184 19.01 -8.96 14.50
CA PHE A 184 17.91 -9.45 13.67
C PHE A 184 18.42 -10.31 12.51
N LYS A 185 17.64 -11.32 12.15
CA LYS A 185 17.92 -12.23 11.03
C LYS A 185 16.74 -12.22 10.05
N PRO A 186 17.01 -12.18 8.73
CA PRO A 186 15.96 -12.18 7.73
C PRO A 186 15.27 -13.53 7.57
N ASN A 187 14.03 -13.52 7.09
CA ASN A 187 13.41 -14.67 6.47
C ASN A 187 14.04 -14.93 5.08
N LYS A 188 13.63 -16.01 4.40
CA LYS A 188 14.15 -16.38 3.07
C LYS A 188 13.93 -15.27 2.02
N ALA A 189 12.83 -14.52 2.12
CA ALA A 189 12.49 -13.45 1.19
C ALA A 189 13.17 -12.10 1.52
N GLY A 190 13.73 -11.94 2.72
CA GLY A 190 14.31 -10.67 3.18
C GLY A 190 13.30 -9.62 3.61
N THR A 191 12.01 -9.95 3.60
CA THR A 191 10.91 -9.03 3.91
C THR A 191 10.49 -9.03 5.38
N VAL A 192 10.96 -9.98 6.15
CA VAL A 192 10.68 -10.11 7.58
C VAL A 192 11.98 -10.35 8.33
N TRP A 193 12.27 -9.54 9.34
CA TRP A 193 13.46 -9.63 10.16
C TRP A 193 13.08 -9.92 11.61
N LYS A 194 13.64 -10.98 12.18
CA LYS A 194 13.30 -11.46 13.52
C LYS A 194 14.51 -11.51 14.44
N LYS A 195 14.26 -11.18 15.71
CA LYS A 195 15.20 -11.36 16.81
C LYS A 195 14.52 -12.04 17.97
N THR A 196 15.12 -13.08 18.52
CA THR A 196 14.65 -13.70 19.76
C THR A 196 15.42 -13.09 20.93
N ALA A 197 14.73 -12.69 21.98
CA ALA A 197 15.33 -12.16 23.20
C ALA A 197 16.13 -13.26 23.95
N ALA A 198 16.93 -12.84 24.93
CA ALA A 198 17.76 -13.75 25.74
C ALA A 198 16.93 -14.77 26.55
N ASP A 199 15.69 -14.43 26.88
CA ASP A 199 14.73 -15.32 27.56
C ASP A 199 14.24 -16.50 26.68
N LYS A 200 14.59 -16.51 25.37
CA LYS A 200 14.18 -17.48 24.34
C LYS A 200 12.67 -17.59 24.12
N ASP A 201 11.88 -16.76 24.77
CA ASP A 201 10.42 -16.67 24.70
C ASP A 201 9.95 -15.51 23.82
N THR A 202 10.46 -14.32 24.09
CA THR A 202 10.05 -13.09 23.41
C THR A 202 10.71 -13.00 22.03
N VAL A 203 9.89 -12.75 21.00
CA VAL A 203 10.34 -12.59 19.62
C VAL A 203 9.94 -11.20 19.12
N PHE A 204 10.90 -10.45 18.62
CA PHE A 204 10.75 -9.17 17.95
C PHE A 204 10.76 -9.36 16.45
N GLU A 205 9.87 -8.67 15.76
CA GLU A 205 9.77 -8.74 14.31
C GLU A 205 9.65 -7.34 13.72
N VAL A 206 10.38 -7.10 12.64
CA VAL A 206 10.22 -5.97 11.73
C VAL A 206 9.85 -6.56 10.38
N SER A 207 8.68 -6.23 9.87
CA SER A 207 8.18 -6.69 8.58
C SER A 207 7.94 -5.54 7.63
N PHE A 208 8.15 -5.81 6.35
CA PHE A 208 7.98 -4.86 5.26
C PHE A 208 6.84 -5.32 4.37
N GLU A 209 5.85 -4.46 4.20
CA GLU A 209 4.71 -4.70 3.32
C GLU A 209 4.82 -3.81 2.08
N SER A 210 4.69 -4.43 0.91
CA SER A 210 4.61 -3.75 -0.37
C SER A 210 3.17 -3.33 -0.65
N GLU A 211 2.95 -2.09 -1.08
CA GLU A 211 1.62 -1.66 -1.53
C GLU A 211 1.22 -2.39 -2.82
N ARG A 212 -0.09 -2.61 -2.99
CA ARG A 212 -0.64 -3.40 -4.09
C ARG A 212 -0.39 -2.78 -5.47
N TYR A 213 -0.36 -1.46 -5.54
CA TYR A 213 -0.32 -0.70 -6.80
C TYR A 213 1.04 -0.03 -7.04
N ASN A 214 2.12 -0.75 -6.77
CA ASN A 214 3.46 -0.25 -7.02
C ASN A 214 3.79 -0.27 -8.52
N SER A 215 4.39 0.82 -8.99
CA SER A 215 4.92 0.98 -10.35
C SER A 215 6.43 1.18 -10.33
N ARG A 216 7.07 1.24 -11.49
CA ARG A 216 8.54 1.44 -11.56
C ARG A 216 9.00 2.79 -10.97
N SER A 217 8.16 3.81 -11.05
CA SER A 217 8.45 5.16 -10.51
C SER A 217 7.87 5.41 -9.13
N ASP A 218 6.93 4.57 -8.67
CA ASP A 218 6.25 4.73 -7.38
C ASP A 218 6.19 3.37 -6.66
N VAL A 219 7.20 3.08 -5.86
CA VAL A 219 7.26 1.88 -5.04
C VAL A 219 7.07 2.25 -3.59
N ARG A 220 5.92 1.88 -3.06
CA ARG A 220 5.48 2.20 -1.70
C ARG A 220 5.58 1.01 -0.79
N MET A 221 6.06 1.25 0.42
CA MET A 221 6.16 0.22 1.45
C MET A 221 5.78 0.76 2.82
N LYS A 222 5.32 -0.16 3.68
CA LYS A 222 5.10 0.05 5.11
C LYS A 222 6.09 -0.75 5.92
N VAL A 223 6.33 -0.32 7.14
CA VAL A 223 7.14 -1.03 8.13
C VAL A 223 6.26 -1.33 9.33
N ASP A 224 6.06 -2.62 9.60
CA ASP A 224 5.31 -3.08 10.75
C ASP A 224 6.22 -3.70 11.80
N LEU A 225 5.86 -3.50 13.04
CA LEU A 225 6.58 -3.99 14.22
C LEU A 225 5.69 -4.97 14.97
N SER A 226 6.23 -6.11 15.36
CA SER A 226 5.52 -6.99 16.27
C SER A 226 6.40 -7.52 17.40
N ILE A 227 5.76 -7.75 18.53
CA ILE A 227 6.32 -8.44 19.69
C ILE A 227 5.42 -9.62 20.00
N SER A 228 5.98 -10.80 20.05
CA SER A 228 5.25 -12.03 20.38
C SER A 228 5.95 -12.82 21.48
N SER A 229 5.17 -13.63 22.23
CA SER A 229 5.64 -14.52 23.28
C SER A 229 5.19 -15.95 23.03
N LYS A 230 6.10 -16.90 23.06
CA LYS A 230 5.80 -18.34 22.93
C LYS A 230 4.97 -18.84 24.12
N ALA A 231 5.24 -18.33 25.33
CA ALA A 231 4.47 -18.65 26.52
C ALA A 231 3.02 -18.17 26.37
N LEU A 232 2.82 -16.94 25.88
CA LEU A 232 1.47 -16.42 25.58
C LEU A 232 0.77 -17.25 24.52
N LYS A 233 1.44 -17.63 23.44
CA LYS A 233 0.88 -18.53 22.41
C LYS A 233 0.36 -19.85 23.02
N LYS A 234 1.19 -20.48 23.85
CA LYS A 234 0.81 -21.73 24.54
C LYS A 234 -0.35 -21.53 25.50
N TRP A 235 -0.34 -20.44 26.27
CA TRP A 235 -1.36 -20.08 27.24
C TRP A 235 -2.74 -19.83 26.57
N LEU A 236 -2.75 -19.12 25.42
CA LEU A 236 -3.97 -18.88 24.63
C LEU A 236 -4.52 -20.17 24.01
N ALA A 237 -3.64 -21.02 23.48
CA ALA A 237 -4.02 -22.33 22.91
C ALA A 237 -4.74 -23.22 23.92
N GLN A 238 -4.32 -23.23 25.20
CA GLN A 238 -4.95 -23.98 26.27
C GLN A 238 -6.35 -23.49 26.64
N ARG A 239 -6.72 -22.26 26.27
CA ARG A 239 -8.01 -21.63 26.56
C ARG A 239 -9.00 -21.69 25.42
N GLY A 240 -8.66 -22.33 24.30
CA GLY A 240 -9.57 -22.47 23.16
C GLY A 240 -9.89 -21.12 22.45
N THR A 241 -9.13 -20.07 22.75
CA THR A 241 -9.23 -18.80 22.01
C THR A 241 -8.68 -19.08 20.62
N GLY A 242 -9.58 -19.16 19.63
CA GLY A 242 -9.31 -19.67 18.29
C GLY A 242 -8.03 -19.15 17.62
N ALA A 243 -7.62 -19.81 16.53
CA ALA A 243 -6.35 -19.78 15.83
C ALA A 243 -5.77 -18.40 15.39
N ALA A 244 -6.39 -17.30 15.76
CA ALA A 244 -6.00 -15.95 15.32
C ALA A 244 -4.90 -15.29 16.18
N CYS A 245 -4.48 -15.89 17.30
CA CYS A 245 -3.52 -15.26 18.21
C CYS A 245 -2.22 -16.06 18.28
N ASP A 246 -1.28 -15.72 17.40
CA ASP A 246 0.08 -16.32 17.37
C ASP A 246 0.97 -15.92 18.58
N GLY A 247 0.36 -15.60 19.74
CA GLY A 247 1.09 -15.12 20.91
C GLY A 247 1.53 -13.67 20.76
N CYS A 248 0.82 -12.88 19.94
CA CYS A 248 1.09 -11.47 19.73
C CYS A 248 0.85 -10.68 21.02
N VAL A 249 1.85 -9.92 21.45
CA VAL A 249 1.78 -8.99 22.58
C VAL A 249 1.48 -7.59 22.09
N LEU A 250 2.19 -7.15 21.05
CA LEU A 250 2.03 -5.87 20.38
C LEU A 250 2.21 -6.06 18.88
N LEU A 251 1.39 -5.37 18.11
CA LEU A 251 1.47 -5.28 16.66
C LEU A 251 1.13 -3.84 16.25
N GLY A 252 1.82 -3.30 15.27
CA GLY A 252 1.46 -2.01 14.68
C GLY A 252 2.51 -1.47 13.75
N SER A 253 2.11 -0.46 12.96
CA SER A 253 2.98 0.17 11.98
C SER A 253 3.89 1.22 12.64
N LEU A 254 5.11 1.35 12.12
CA LEU A 254 6.06 2.37 12.55
C LEU A 254 5.50 3.77 12.24
N LEU A 255 5.55 4.69 13.22
CA LEU A 255 4.95 6.02 13.15
C LEU A 255 5.97 7.14 13.26
N ARG A 256 5.63 8.30 12.67
CA ARG A 256 6.26 9.59 12.99
C ARG A 256 5.82 10.12 14.36
N PRO A 257 6.61 11.03 14.97
CA PRO A 257 6.34 11.55 16.33
C PRO A 257 5.13 12.48 16.45
N GLU A 258 4.39 12.73 15.40
CA GLU A 258 3.28 13.68 15.35
C GLU A 258 2.03 13.17 16.09
N LYS A 259 1.25 14.08 16.69
CA LYS A 259 -0.05 13.74 17.27
C LYS A 259 -1.01 13.34 16.11
N ASN A 260 -1.65 12.19 16.23
CA ASN A 260 -2.55 11.59 15.25
C ASN A 260 -1.86 11.03 14.00
N ALA A 261 -0.62 10.58 14.12
CA ALA A 261 0.08 9.95 13.01
C ALA A 261 -0.63 8.68 12.54
N SER A 262 -0.93 8.62 11.26
CA SER A 262 -1.29 7.39 10.54
C SER A 262 -0.03 6.59 10.20
N ALA A 263 -0.19 5.31 9.83
CA ALA A 263 0.90 4.50 9.33
C ALA A 263 1.65 5.22 8.20
N ILE A 264 2.98 5.22 8.26
CA ILE A 264 3.79 5.88 7.24
C ILE A 264 3.87 4.96 6.02
N ILE A 265 3.66 5.55 4.85
CA ILE A 265 3.93 4.92 3.57
C ILE A 265 5.17 5.60 2.98
N TRP A 266 6.25 4.85 2.85
CA TRP A 266 7.52 5.35 2.27
C TRP A 266 7.58 5.06 0.79
N GLN A 267 7.98 6.08 0.02
CA GLN A 267 8.35 5.93 -1.38
C GLN A 267 9.81 5.46 -1.45
N VAL A 268 10.04 4.26 -1.99
CA VAL A 268 11.38 3.66 -2.06
C VAL A 268 11.88 3.47 -3.51
N ALA A 269 11.28 4.20 -4.45
CA ALA A 269 11.77 4.30 -5.82
C ALA A 269 12.39 5.68 -6.09
N GLY A 270 13.23 5.76 -7.11
CA GLY A 270 13.79 7.01 -7.62
C GLY A 270 14.67 7.76 -6.61
N LEU A 271 14.67 9.11 -6.71
CA LEU A 271 15.54 9.97 -5.92
C LEU A 271 15.24 9.98 -4.42
N THR A 272 14.01 9.68 -4.04
CA THR A 272 13.56 9.68 -2.63
C THR A 272 13.88 8.38 -1.89
N ALA A 273 14.25 7.31 -2.58
CA ALA A 273 14.50 6.00 -1.98
C ALA A 273 15.54 6.08 -0.84
N ARG A 274 16.66 6.78 -1.08
CA ARG A 274 17.74 6.90 -0.10
C ARG A 274 17.30 7.63 1.17
N SER A 275 16.56 8.74 1.03
CA SER A 275 16.06 9.51 2.17
C SER A 275 14.99 8.74 2.95
N SER A 276 14.10 8.01 2.25
CA SER A 276 13.11 7.14 2.86
C SER A 276 13.75 6.01 3.68
N ILE A 277 14.78 5.34 3.15
CA ILE A 277 15.53 4.31 3.86
C ILE A 277 16.23 4.89 5.10
N ALA A 278 16.84 6.07 4.97
CA ALA A 278 17.48 6.75 6.11
C ALA A 278 16.47 7.12 7.20
N GLU A 279 15.28 7.64 6.84
CA GLU A 279 14.20 7.94 7.79
C GLU A 279 13.70 6.67 8.49
N MET A 280 13.50 5.57 7.75
CA MET A 280 13.12 4.28 8.36
C MET A 280 14.13 3.82 9.40
N CYS A 281 15.43 3.86 9.08
CA CYS A 281 16.50 3.49 10.01
C CYS A 281 16.54 4.40 11.24
N GLN A 282 16.34 5.71 11.06
CA GLN A 282 16.25 6.67 12.16
C GLN A 282 15.08 6.35 13.09
N LEU A 283 13.86 6.18 12.54
CA LEU A 283 12.67 5.85 13.35
C LEU A 283 12.77 4.48 14.02
N LEU A 284 13.39 3.50 13.36
CA LEU A 284 13.68 2.22 14.01
C LEU A 284 14.62 2.41 15.21
N THR A 285 15.65 3.26 15.08
CA THR A 285 16.56 3.58 16.19
C THR A 285 15.86 4.28 17.35
N GLU A 286 15.07 5.30 17.03
CA GLU A 286 14.47 6.17 18.04
C GLU A 286 13.26 5.53 18.73
N ARG A 287 12.58 4.60 18.05
CA ARG A 287 11.29 4.08 18.50
C ARG A 287 11.21 2.58 18.67
N ALA A 288 11.61 1.82 17.64
CA ALA A 288 11.46 0.37 17.66
C ALA A 288 12.48 -0.29 18.59
N LEU A 289 13.76 0.08 18.50
CA LEU A 289 14.81 -0.54 19.33
C LEU A 289 14.62 -0.27 20.84
N PRO A 290 14.24 0.96 21.30
CA PRO A 290 13.90 1.17 22.70
C PRO A 290 12.70 0.34 23.17
N LEU A 291 11.65 0.22 22.33
CA LEU A 291 10.50 -0.63 22.63
C LEU A 291 10.91 -2.10 22.77
N PHE A 292 11.68 -2.62 21.82
CA PHE A 292 12.20 -3.98 21.88
C PHE A 292 13.11 -4.21 23.09
N SER A 293 13.93 -3.22 23.46
CA SER A 293 14.75 -3.28 24.66
C SER A 293 13.91 -3.33 25.94
N LEU A 294 12.79 -2.60 25.99
CA LEU A 294 11.85 -2.68 27.10
C LEU A 294 11.29 -4.09 27.26
N PHE A 295 10.84 -4.71 26.14
CA PHE A 295 10.24 -6.03 26.16
C PHE A 295 11.26 -7.18 26.23
N ALA A 296 12.54 -6.91 26.03
CA ALA A 296 13.62 -7.88 26.30
C ALA A 296 13.81 -8.15 27.80
N ASP A 297 13.39 -7.21 28.65
CA ASP A 297 13.32 -7.33 30.12
C ASP A 297 11.85 -7.52 30.51
N ARG A 298 11.44 -8.78 30.64
CA ARG A 298 10.03 -9.13 30.91
C ARG A 298 9.47 -8.48 32.17
N PRO A 299 10.13 -8.52 33.35
CA PRO A 299 9.63 -7.82 34.54
C PRO A 299 9.40 -6.33 34.29
N ARG A 300 10.33 -5.67 33.63
CA ARG A 300 10.22 -4.25 33.28
C ARG A 300 9.09 -3.97 32.31
N ALA A 301 8.90 -4.84 31.29
CA ALA A 301 7.79 -4.71 30.35
C ALA A 301 6.42 -4.85 31.02
N LEU A 302 6.25 -5.85 31.90
CA LEU A 302 5.02 -6.08 32.66
C LEU A 302 4.69 -4.90 33.56
N GLU A 303 5.68 -4.35 34.26
CA GLU A 303 5.49 -3.18 35.13
C GLU A 303 5.15 -1.92 34.32
N HIS A 304 5.83 -1.73 33.17
CA HIS A 304 5.53 -0.61 32.28
C HIS A 304 4.08 -0.70 31.76
N LEU A 305 3.65 -1.87 31.28
CA LEU A 305 2.29 -2.09 30.84
C LEU A 305 1.26 -1.83 31.96
N ALA A 306 1.53 -2.33 33.16
CA ALA A 306 0.64 -2.14 34.32
C ALA A 306 0.47 -0.67 34.72
N SER A 307 1.52 0.14 34.55
CA SER A 307 1.55 1.54 35.00
C SER A 307 1.10 2.55 33.96
N HIS A 308 1.32 2.26 32.65
CA HIS A 308 1.09 3.23 31.58
C HIS A 308 -0.10 2.88 30.67
N GLY A 309 -0.78 1.74 30.90
CA GLY A 309 -1.84 1.27 30.01
C GLY A 309 -1.30 0.75 28.66
N GLY A 310 -2.13 0.69 27.64
CA GLY A 310 -1.78 0.10 26.34
C GLY A 310 -1.25 1.08 25.27
N GLY A 311 -0.89 2.30 25.65
CA GLY A 311 -0.43 3.31 24.69
C GLY A 311 1.08 3.29 24.50
N PHE A 312 1.56 2.89 23.32
CA PHE A 312 2.97 3.02 22.93
C PHE A 312 3.10 4.03 21.79
N PRO A 313 3.83 5.16 22.00
CA PRO A 313 3.96 6.19 20.96
C PRO A 313 4.67 5.72 19.69
N ALA A 314 5.32 4.55 19.75
CA ALA A 314 6.08 3.99 18.63
C ALA A 314 5.24 3.23 17.62
N ILE A 315 4.04 2.80 18.02
CA ILE A 315 3.22 1.86 17.26
C ILE A 315 1.77 2.36 17.24
N CYS A 316 1.18 2.44 16.06
CA CYS A 316 -0.25 2.66 15.90
C CYS A 316 -0.95 1.32 15.65
N ASP A 317 -1.43 0.71 16.71
CA ASP A 317 -2.54 -0.22 16.60
C ASP A 317 -3.47 -0.04 17.79
N PRO A 318 -4.62 0.63 17.60
CA PRO A 318 -5.63 0.78 18.65
C PRO A 318 -6.29 -0.55 19.01
N THR A 319 -6.03 -1.63 18.26
CA THR A 319 -6.63 -2.96 18.49
C THR A 319 -5.77 -3.86 19.37
N SER A 320 -4.49 -3.54 19.56
CA SER A 320 -3.59 -4.33 20.39
C SER A 320 -3.77 -4.00 21.86
N VAL A 321 -4.33 -4.94 22.62
CA VAL A 321 -4.51 -4.84 24.07
C VAL A 321 -3.66 -5.92 24.76
N PRO A 322 -2.52 -5.58 25.36
CA PRO A 322 -1.60 -6.56 25.92
C PRO A 322 -2.07 -7.19 27.26
N LEU A 323 -3.38 -7.14 27.53
CA LEU A 323 -3.98 -7.71 28.73
C LEU A 323 -3.70 -9.22 28.86
N SER A 324 -3.84 -9.95 27.74
CA SER A 324 -3.56 -11.39 27.73
C SER A 324 -2.12 -11.72 28.11
N PHE A 325 -1.16 -10.87 27.76
CA PHE A 325 0.24 -11.02 28.15
C PHE A 325 0.45 -10.79 29.66
N LEU A 326 -0.21 -9.78 30.23
CA LEU A 326 -0.19 -9.53 31.66
C LEU A 326 -0.83 -10.67 32.46
N LEU A 327 -1.94 -11.22 31.98
CA LEU A 327 -2.60 -12.37 32.61
C LEU A 327 -1.81 -13.66 32.49
N CYS A 328 -1.04 -13.82 31.42
CA CYS A 328 -0.17 -14.98 31.20
C CYS A 328 1.13 -14.94 32.02
N CYS A 329 1.79 -13.78 32.04
CA CYS A 329 3.17 -13.65 32.49
C CYS A 329 3.36 -12.73 33.70
N GLY A 330 2.36 -11.91 34.04
CA GLY A 330 2.38 -10.96 35.15
C GLY A 330 1.66 -11.46 36.39
N THR A 331 1.46 -10.55 37.34
CA THR A 331 0.65 -10.77 38.54
C THR A 331 -0.78 -10.30 38.32
N GLN A 332 -1.72 -10.82 39.13
CA GLN A 332 -3.12 -10.37 39.13
C GLN A 332 -3.22 -8.85 39.40
N GLU A 333 -2.39 -8.32 40.28
CA GLU A 333 -2.34 -6.90 40.59
C GLU A 333 -1.89 -6.06 39.37
N GLN A 334 -0.87 -6.50 38.63
CA GLN A 334 -0.42 -5.84 37.42
C GLN A 334 -1.49 -5.84 36.32
N ALA A 335 -2.17 -6.97 36.12
CA ALA A 335 -3.28 -7.08 35.19
C ALA A 335 -4.45 -6.15 35.58
N GLN A 336 -4.78 -6.07 36.87
CA GLN A 336 -5.82 -5.18 37.38
C GLN A 336 -5.45 -3.69 37.20
N ARG A 337 -4.23 -3.29 37.51
CA ARG A 337 -3.77 -1.91 37.30
C ARG A 337 -3.86 -1.54 35.81
N PHE A 338 -3.38 -2.40 34.94
CA PHE A 338 -3.48 -2.22 33.48
C PHE A 338 -4.94 -2.06 33.06
N PHE A 339 -5.83 -2.98 33.46
CA PHE A 339 -7.24 -2.96 33.07
C PHE A 339 -7.94 -1.68 33.54
N THR A 340 -7.66 -1.24 34.76
CA THR A 340 -8.17 0.03 35.31
C THR A 340 -7.73 1.22 34.48
N GLY A 341 -6.44 1.32 34.14
CA GLY A 341 -5.90 2.38 33.28
C GLY A 341 -6.44 2.32 31.87
N TYR A 342 -6.58 1.12 31.31
CA TYR A 342 -7.16 0.90 29.99
C TYR A 342 -8.61 1.42 29.90
N VAL A 343 -9.47 1.10 30.87
CA VAL A 343 -10.85 1.59 30.92
C VAL A 343 -10.88 3.11 31.08
N ALA A 344 -10.04 3.64 31.95
CA ALA A 344 -9.97 5.10 32.23
C ALA A 344 -9.50 5.91 30.99
N SER A 345 -8.59 5.37 30.19
CA SER A 345 -8.05 6.04 28.98
C SER A 345 -9.02 6.09 27.80
N ARG A 346 -10.11 5.35 27.82
CA ARG A 346 -11.06 5.30 26.70
C ARG A 346 -12.01 6.49 26.69
N SER A 347 -12.45 6.90 25.47
CA SER A 347 -13.48 7.91 25.30
C SER A 347 -14.81 7.49 25.96
N SER A 348 -15.66 8.46 26.30
CA SER A 348 -16.93 8.20 27.02
C SER A 348 -17.83 7.13 26.37
N PRO A 349 -18.02 7.08 25.03
CA PRO A 349 -18.80 6.02 24.41
C PRO A 349 -18.17 4.62 24.58
N TRP A 350 -16.86 4.50 24.39
CA TRP A 350 -16.13 3.25 24.55
C TRP A 350 -16.13 2.75 25.99
N ARG A 351 -15.92 3.68 26.96
CA ARG A 351 -15.97 3.35 28.39
C ARG A 351 -17.34 2.82 28.79
N ARG A 352 -18.43 3.43 28.30
CA ARG A 352 -19.80 2.96 28.53
C ARG A 352 -19.98 1.54 28.00
N ASN A 353 -19.59 1.27 26.76
CA ASN A 353 -19.69 -0.06 26.17
C ASN A 353 -18.91 -1.11 26.98
N ILE A 354 -17.69 -0.81 27.45
CA ILE A 354 -16.91 -1.70 28.31
C ILE A 354 -17.68 -2.03 29.60
N ILE A 355 -18.22 -1.01 30.25
CA ILE A 355 -18.96 -1.17 31.50
C ILE A 355 -20.25 -1.99 31.29
N GLU A 356 -21.02 -1.68 30.26
CA GLU A 356 -22.22 -2.42 29.91
C GLU A 356 -21.94 -3.90 29.61
N THR A 357 -20.92 -4.17 28.79
CA THR A 357 -20.51 -5.55 28.46
C THR A 357 -20.08 -6.32 29.71
N PHE A 358 -19.28 -5.68 30.57
CA PHE A 358 -18.82 -6.31 31.81
C PHE A 358 -19.97 -6.58 32.79
N THR A 359 -20.91 -5.66 32.89
CA THR A 359 -22.13 -5.80 33.76
C THR A 359 -23.01 -6.93 33.28
N ARG A 360 -23.20 -7.09 31.96
CA ARG A 360 -23.96 -8.20 31.36
C ARG A 360 -23.31 -9.55 31.63
N LEU A 361 -21.98 -9.64 31.54
CA LEU A 361 -21.25 -10.85 31.92
C LEU A 361 -21.40 -11.17 33.40
N GLN A 362 -21.44 -10.17 34.29
CA GLN A 362 -21.74 -10.37 35.73
C GLN A 362 -23.17 -10.87 36.00
N ALA A 363 -24.12 -10.48 35.16
CA ALA A 363 -25.52 -10.97 35.22
C ALA A 363 -25.69 -12.39 34.66
N GLY A 364 -24.60 -13.02 34.16
CA GLY A 364 -24.65 -14.38 33.62
C GLY A 364 -25.20 -14.47 32.19
N GLU A 365 -25.27 -13.36 31.45
CA GLU A 365 -25.68 -13.40 30.06
C GLU A 365 -24.63 -14.14 29.21
N VAL A 366 -25.12 -15.12 28.44
CA VAL A 366 -24.26 -15.82 27.46
C VAL A 366 -24.09 -14.91 26.23
N TRP A 367 -22.89 -14.45 25.99
CA TRP A 367 -22.56 -13.62 24.86
C TRP A 367 -22.05 -14.46 23.69
N GLU A 368 -22.79 -14.53 22.60
CA GLU A 368 -22.28 -15.01 21.32
C GLU A 368 -21.37 -13.92 20.74
N SER A 369 -20.12 -14.29 20.44
CA SER A 369 -19.06 -13.33 20.10
C SER A 369 -19.49 -12.40 18.97
N SER A 370 -19.58 -11.10 19.25
CA SER A 370 -19.66 -10.11 18.20
C SER A 370 -18.28 -9.92 17.52
N ALA A 371 -18.28 -9.32 16.34
CA ALA A 371 -17.09 -9.11 15.52
C ALA A 371 -16.09 -8.09 16.11
N TYR A 372 -16.34 -7.52 17.29
CA TYR A 372 -15.50 -6.47 17.88
C TYR A 372 -14.36 -7.06 18.73
N LEU A 373 -13.11 -6.79 18.29
CA LEU A 373 -11.89 -7.26 18.97
C LEU A 373 -11.84 -6.95 20.48
N HIS A 374 -12.35 -5.80 20.90
CA HIS A 374 -12.38 -5.37 22.31
C HIS A 374 -13.24 -6.24 23.24
N GLU A 375 -14.26 -6.90 22.74
CA GLU A 375 -15.13 -7.77 23.55
C GLU A 375 -14.40 -9.01 24.05
N LYS A 376 -13.45 -9.53 23.26
CA LYS A 376 -12.61 -10.66 23.68
C LYS A 376 -11.77 -10.30 24.91
N ASP A 377 -11.23 -9.09 24.95
CA ASP A 377 -10.42 -8.63 26.08
C ASP A 377 -11.25 -8.34 27.31
N ILE A 378 -12.47 -7.81 27.14
CA ILE A 378 -13.41 -7.60 28.25
C ILE A 378 -13.86 -8.94 28.82
N LYS A 379 -14.19 -9.91 27.99
CA LYS A 379 -14.53 -11.27 28.40
C LYS A 379 -13.38 -11.94 29.13
N LEU A 380 -12.17 -11.79 28.62
CA LEU A 380 -10.97 -12.32 29.25
C LEU A 380 -10.71 -11.67 30.62
N ALA A 381 -10.89 -10.34 30.73
CA ALA A 381 -10.78 -9.61 31.98
C ALA A 381 -11.78 -10.16 33.04
N PHE A 382 -13.04 -10.30 32.66
CA PHE A 382 -14.08 -10.86 33.50
C PHE A 382 -13.77 -12.30 33.93
N GLN A 383 -13.45 -13.18 32.99
CA GLN A 383 -13.11 -14.58 33.27
C GLN A 383 -11.87 -14.75 34.16
N SER A 384 -10.98 -13.75 34.14
CA SER A 384 -9.76 -13.73 34.97
C SER A 384 -9.97 -13.06 36.32
N GLY A 385 -11.22 -12.72 36.68
CA GLY A 385 -11.57 -12.14 37.99
C GLY A 385 -11.12 -10.67 38.17
N LEU A 386 -10.86 -9.94 37.07
CA LEU A 386 -10.62 -8.51 37.13
C LEU A 386 -11.91 -7.77 37.45
N ILE A 387 -11.80 -6.60 38.08
CA ILE A 387 -12.94 -5.78 38.49
C ILE A 387 -12.94 -4.45 37.74
N LEU A 388 -14.12 -3.93 37.45
CA LEU A 388 -14.28 -2.60 36.88
C LEU A 388 -13.77 -1.53 37.87
N PRO A 389 -13.12 -0.47 37.38
CA PRO A 389 -12.79 0.66 38.22
C PRO A 389 -14.07 1.26 38.81
N GLN A 390 -14.06 1.53 40.12
CA GLN A 390 -15.16 2.25 40.76
C GLN A 390 -15.31 3.64 40.12
N LYS A 391 -16.58 4.07 39.93
CA LYS A 391 -16.85 5.42 39.44
C LYS A 391 -16.22 6.43 40.41
N SER A 392 -15.14 7.10 40.00
CA SER A 392 -14.66 8.31 40.64
C SER A 392 -15.58 9.46 40.27
#